data_c1f72ddb28192fe749831e07b28bcbf5
#
_entry.id   c1f72ddb28192fe749831e07b28bcbf5
#
_cell.length_a   1.000
_cell.length_b   1.000
_cell.length_c   1.000
_cell.angle_alpha   90.00
_cell.angle_beta   90.00
_cell.angle_gamma   90.00
#
_symmetry.space_group_name_H-M   'P 1'
#
loop_
_entity.id
_entity.type
_entity.pdbx_description
1 polymer ?
#
loop_
_entity_poly.entity_id
_entity_poly.type
_entity_poly.pdbx_seq_one_letter_code
_entity_poly.pdbx_strand_id
1 'polypeptide(L)'
;ESIGELQQVAKETGATAIYWNRSFNPKIASRDAAMVENLRTSGFKTQSFRANLLLDPRAIETQQGRPYTVFTPFWKACLKQLNPPSPLPIPTSLIRPDKQPDTLDLHELHLEHQVDWTVGMRRAWAPGTSGANLNLKLFTRYALQEYDHQRDLPGVVGTSRLSPHLHFGEISPQQVWYAIAESGAAEWKNSQFITELGWREFAQHLLHHFPHTINEPLRAPF
;
A
#
# COMPACT_ATOMS: atom_id res chain seq x y z
N GLU A 1 10.25 -22.19 6.75
CA GLU A 1 10.32 -21.43 8.05
C GLU A 1 9.02 -20.66 8.26
N SER A 2 8.71 -19.64 7.50
CA SER A 2 7.54 -18.76 7.75
C SER A 2 6.18 -19.46 7.85
N ILE A 3 5.93 -20.58 7.16
CA ILE A 3 4.66 -21.30 7.19
C ILE A 3 4.51 -22.03 8.53
N GLY A 4 5.57 -22.68 8.99
CA GLY A 4 5.59 -23.38 10.28
C GLY A 4 5.30 -22.42 11.43
N GLU A 5 5.94 -21.24 11.44
CA GLU A 5 5.71 -20.20 12.44
C GLU A 5 4.26 -19.70 12.45
N LEU A 6 3.69 -19.44 11.28
CA LEU A 6 2.28 -19.03 11.18
C LEU A 6 1.32 -20.10 11.70
N GLN A 7 1.58 -21.37 11.40
CA GLN A 7 0.78 -22.50 11.90
C GLN A 7 0.91 -22.65 13.42
N GLN A 8 2.12 -22.48 13.94
CA GLN A 8 2.38 -22.55 15.38
C GLN A 8 1.63 -21.42 16.11
N VAL A 9 1.84 -20.17 15.69
CA VAL A 9 1.15 -19.02 16.30
C VAL A 9 -0.36 -19.17 16.21
N ALA A 10 -0.91 -19.64 15.07
CA ALA A 10 -2.33 -19.89 14.94
C ALA A 10 -2.87 -20.94 15.90
N LYS A 11 -2.11 -22.03 16.13
CA LYS A 11 -2.46 -23.07 17.11
C LYS A 11 -2.39 -22.56 18.55
N GLU A 12 -1.34 -21.82 18.90
CA GLU A 12 -1.14 -21.27 20.24
C GLU A 12 -2.21 -20.25 20.63
N THR A 13 -2.67 -19.44 19.65
CA THR A 13 -3.68 -18.40 19.84
C THR A 13 -5.11 -18.89 19.61
N GLY A 14 -5.32 -20.14 19.16
CA GLY A 14 -6.63 -20.67 18.76
C GLY A 14 -7.21 -20.01 17.50
N ALA A 15 -6.37 -19.36 16.69
CA ALA A 15 -6.82 -18.72 15.46
C ALA A 15 -7.26 -19.76 14.42
N THR A 16 -8.39 -19.52 13.78
CA THR A 16 -8.96 -20.39 12.73
C THR A 16 -8.82 -19.79 11.32
N ALA A 17 -8.38 -18.54 11.24
CA ALA A 17 -8.25 -17.82 9.99
C ALA A 17 -6.99 -16.95 9.97
N ILE A 18 -6.39 -16.81 8.78
CA ILE A 18 -5.20 -16.02 8.53
C ILE A 18 -5.48 -15.03 7.41
N TYR A 19 -5.23 -13.75 7.67
CA TYR A 19 -5.49 -12.65 6.77
C TYR A 19 -4.20 -11.87 6.50
N TRP A 20 -4.00 -11.45 5.23
CA TRP A 20 -2.84 -10.62 4.86
C TRP A 20 -3.14 -9.68 3.69
N ASN A 21 -2.24 -8.75 3.46
CA ASN A 21 -2.28 -7.87 2.29
C ASN A 21 -1.51 -8.51 1.13
N ARG A 22 -2.17 -8.61 -0.03
CA ARG A 22 -1.58 -9.20 -1.23
C ARG A 22 -0.44 -8.34 -1.75
N SER A 23 0.68 -8.97 -2.06
CA SER A 23 1.77 -8.36 -2.82
C SER A 23 1.63 -8.69 -4.30
N PHE A 24 1.94 -7.72 -5.15
CA PHE A 24 2.03 -7.91 -6.60
C PHE A 24 3.48 -8.08 -7.09
N ASN A 25 4.47 -8.07 -6.17
CA ASN A 25 5.82 -8.51 -6.50
C ASN A 25 5.79 -10.01 -6.84
N PRO A 26 6.28 -10.44 -8.03
CA PRO A 26 6.15 -11.82 -8.50
C PRO A 26 6.73 -12.85 -7.54
N LYS A 27 7.89 -12.57 -6.94
CA LYS A 27 8.54 -13.48 -5.98
C LYS A 27 7.70 -13.66 -4.70
N ILE A 28 7.16 -12.55 -4.18
CA ILE A 28 6.30 -12.56 -2.98
C ILE A 28 4.97 -13.23 -3.31
N ALA A 29 4.36 -12.91 -4.44
CA ALA A 29 3.09 -13.50 -4.88
C ALA A 29 3.19 -15.04 -5.05
N SER A 30 4.29 -15.53 -5.62
CA SER A 30 4.55 -16.97 -5.74
C SER A 30 4.71 -17.65 -4.38
N ARG A 31 5.47 -17.04 -3.47
CA ARG A 31 5.60 -17.52 -2.09
C ARG A 31 4.25 -17.56 -1.37
N ASP A 32 3.46 -16.50 -1.50
CA ASP A 32 2.16 -16.39 -0.85
C ASP A 32 1.15 -17.41 -1.41
N ALA A 33 1.22 -17.72 -2.70
CA ALA A 33 0.39 -18.77 -3.30
C ALA A 33 0.70 -20.16 -2.72
N ALA A 34 1.99 -20.51 -2.58
CA ALA A 34 2.41 -21.75 -1.94
C ALA A 34 2.00 -21.81 -0.46
N MET A 35 2.08 -20.69 0.25
CA MET A 35 1.66 -20.56 1.64
C MET A 35 0.15 -20.80 1.79
N VAL A 36 -0.67 -20.24 0.92
CA VAL A 36 -2.14 -20.44 0.92
C VAL A 36 -2.52 -21.89 0.83
N GLU A 37 -1.90 -22.64 -0.09
CA GLU A 37 -2.18 -24.06 -0.28
C GLU A 37 -1.85 -24.87 0.99
N ASN A 38 -0.69 -24.64 1.58
CA ASN A 38 -0.27 -25.29 2.81
C ASN A 38 -1.19 -24.97 4.01
N LEU A 39 -1.61 -23.71 4.14
CA LEU A 39 -2.48 -23.30 5.24
C LEU A 39 -3.89 -23.89 5.10
N ARG A 40 -4.42 -23.96 3.87
CA ARG A 40 -5.73 -24.57 3.58
C ARG A 40 -5.74 -26.08 3.86
N THR A 41 -4.70 -26.79 3.44
CA THR A 41 -4.55 -28.23 3.74
C THR A 41 -4.43 -28.50 5.23
N SER A 42 -3.92 -27.53 6.00
CA SER A 42 -3.84 -27.57 7.46
C SER A 42 -5.15 -27.14 8.16
N GLY A 43 -6.23 -26.85 7.41
CA GLY A 43 -7.54 -26.53 7.95
C GLY A 43 -7.78 -25.05 8.26
N PHE A 44 -6.85 -24.14 7.95
CA PHE A 44 -7.03 -22.71 8.19
C PHE A 44 -7.82 -22.04 7.08
N LYS A 45 -8.72 -21.13 7.44
CA LYS A 45 -9.33 -20.18 6.50
C LYS A 45 -8.27 -19.15 6.11
N THR A 46 -8.15 -18.86 4.81
CA THR A 46 -7.17 -17.89 4.31
C THR A 46 -7.84 -16.85 3.44
N GLN A 47 -7.48 -15.57 3.63
CA GLN A 47 -7.98 -14.49 2.78
C GLN A 47 -6.93 -13.39 2.62
N SER A 48 -6.70 -12.94 1.40
CA SER A 48 -5.83 -11.81 1.10
C SER A 48 -6.62 -10.59 0.62
N PHE A 49 -6.18 -9.41 1.02
CA PHE A 49 -6.81 -8.14 0.69
C PHE A 49 -5.92 -7.28 -0.21
N ARG A 50 -6.54 -6.39 -0.97
CA ARG A 50 -5.87 -5.41 -1.81
C ARG A 50 -5.69 -4.09 -1.06
N ALA A 51 -4.97 -4.09 0.07
CA ALA A 51 -4.88 -2.91 0.92
C ALA A 51 -4.06 -1.76 0.31
N ASN A 52 -3.07 -2.09 -0.54
CA ASN A 52 -2.11 -1.11 -1.05
C ASN A 52 -2.47 -0.51 -2.41
N LEU A 53 -3.59 -0.88 -3.02
CA LEU A 53 -3.99 -0.40 -4.34
C LEU A 53 -5.46 0.01 -4.36
N LEU A 54 -5.78 1.00 -5.19
CA LEU A 54 -7.16 1.41 -5.49
C LEU A 54 -7.87 0.38 -6.37
N LEU A 55 -7.15 -0.23 -7.32
CA LEU A 55 -7.67 -1.24 -8.24
C LEU A 55 -6.83 -2.52 -8.21
N ASP A 56 -7.44 -3.63 -8.57
CA ASP A 56 -6.70 -4.86 -8.82
C ASP A 56 -6.02 -4.75 -10.21
N PRO A 57 -4.69 -4.86 -10.30
CA PRO A 57 -3.98 -4.77 -11.58
C PRO A 57 -4.49 -5.74 -12.64
N ARG A 58 -5.06 -6.88 -12.22
CA ARG A 58 -5.63 -7.91 -13.10
C ARG A 58 -6.97 -7.53 -13.72
N ALA A 59 -7.65 -6.55 -13.15
CA ALA A 59 -8.98 -6.12 -13.62
C ALA A 59 -8.92 -5.04 -14.70
N ILE A 60 -7.72 -4.50 -14.98
CA ILE A 60 -7.55 -3.38 -15.90
C ILE A 60 -6.85 -3.83 -17.17
N GLU A 61 -7.64 -3.98 -18.23
CA GLU A 61 -7.18 -4.41 -19.56
C GLU A 61 -7.75 -3.51 -20.65
N THR A 62 -7.08 -3.51 -21.80
CA THR A 62 -7.58 -2.89 -23.03
C THR A 62 -8.82 -3.64 -23.55
N GLN A 63 -9.53 -3.06 -24.51
CA GLN A 63 -10.66 -3.72 -25.16
C GLN A 63 -10.30 -5.07 -25.83
N GLN A 64 -9.01 -5.29 -26.14
CA GLN A 64 -8.50 -6.54 -26.70
C GLN A 64 -8.01 -7.52 -25.63
N GLY A 65 -8.26 -7.27 -24.35
CA GLY A 65 -7.80 -8.13 -23.24
C GLY A 65 -6.27 -8.09 -23.03
N ARG A 66 -5.60 -7.00 -23.39
CA ARG A 66 -4.15 -6.81 -23.20
C ARG A 66 -3.88 -5.81 -22.09
N PRO A 67 -2.76 -5.96 -21.36
CA PRO A 67 -2.36 -4.97 -20.37
C PRO A 67 -1.97 -3.65 -21.03
N TYR A 68 -2.20 -2.56 -20.31
CA TYR A 68 -1.73 -1.24 -20.72
C TYR A 68 -0.22 -1.11 -20.53
N THR A 69 0.45 -0.48 -21.50
CA THR A 69 1.88 -0.13 -21.44
C THR A 69 2.14 1.37 -21.46
N VAL A 70 1.07 2.18 -21.47
CA VAL A 70 1.12 3.64 -21.49
C VAL A 70 0.18 4.18 -20.41
N PHE A 71 0.65 5.14 -19.62
CA PHE A 71 -0.06 5.65 -18.45
C PHE A 71 -1.40 6.30 -18.79
N THR A 72 -1.45 7.23 -19.72
CA THR A 72 -2.66 8.02 -19.97
C THR A 72 -3.91 7.18 -20.30
N PRO A 73 -3.86 6.22 -21.24
CA PRO A 73 -5.01 5.36 -21.50
C PRO A 73 -5.32 4.43 -20.33
N PHE A 74 -4.30 3.93 -19.60
CA PHE A 74 -4.47 3.16 -18.38
C PHE A 74 -5.28 3.94 -17.35
N TRP A 75 -4.83 5.16 -17.00
CA TRP A 75 -5.45 5.94 -15.96
C TRP A 75 -6.87 6.37 -16.31
N LYS A 76 -7.12 6.71 -17.58
CA LYS A 76 -8.49 6.96 -18.08
C LYS A 76 -9.41 5.74 -17.92
N ALA A 77 -8.91 4.54 -18.15
CA ALA A 77 -9.67 3.31 -17.92
C ALA A 77 -9.89 3.05 -16.42
N CYS A 78 -8.89 3.30 -15.58
CA CYS A 78 -9.01 3.21 -14.13
C CYS A 78 -10.09 4.14 -13.60
N LEU A 79 -10.07 5.42 -13.95
CA LEU A 79 -11.02 6.43 -13.45
C LEU A 79 -12.50 6.09 -13.78
N LYS A 80 -12.75 5.38 -14.88
CA LYS A 80 -14.11 4.91 -15.23
C LYS A 80 -14.61 3.79 -14.30
N GLN A 81 -13.69 3.01 -13.73
CA GLN A 81 -14.00 1.85 -12.88
C GLN A 81 -13.79 2.15 -11.39
N LEU A 82 -13.09 3.26 -11.07
CA LEU A 82 -12.75 3.61 -9.71
C LEU A 82 -14.00 3.98 -8.90
N ASN A 83 -14.39 3.04 -8.06
CA ASN A 83 -15.37 3.23 -7.00
C ASN A 83 -14.87 2.43 -5.77
N PRO A 84 -13.79 2.86 -5.12
CA PRO A 84 -13.26 2.14 -3.97
C PRO A 84 -14.28 2.15 -2.84
N PRO A 85 -14.39 1.08 -2.03
CA PRO A 85 -15.27 1.08 -0.87
C PRO A 85 -14.81 2.13 0.15
N SER A 86 -15.75 2.71 0.89
CA SER A 86 -15.41 3.62 1.99
C SER A 86 -14.47 2.93 2.99
N PRO A 87 -13.50 3.65 3.55
CA PRO A 87 -12.68 3.13 4.63
C PRO A 87 -13.55 2.67 5.80
N LEU A 88 -13.23 1.50 6.35
CA LEU A 88 -13.92 1.00 7.52
C LEU A 88 -13.57 1.84 8.76
N PRO A 89 -14.52 2.00 9.71
CA PRO A 89 -14.23 2.66 10.96
C PRO A 89 -13.20 1.86 11.77
N ILE A 90 -12.46 2.56 12.64
CA ILE A 90 -11.55 1.91 13.58
C ILE A 90 -12.38 1.02 14.52
N PRO A 91 -12.00 -0.26 14.70
CA PRO A 91 -12.73 -1.14 15.62
C PRO A 91 -12.63 -0.62 17.06
N THR A 92 -13.75 -0.63 17.76
CA THR A 92 -13.84 -0.15 19.14
C THR A 92 -13.25 -1.14 20.15
N SER A 93 -13.16 -2.42 19.79
CA SER A 93 -12.54 -3.46 20.61
C SER A 93 -11.89 -4.51 19.72
N LEU A 94 -10.83 -5.13 20.23
CA LEU A 94 -10.18 -6.28 19.63
C LEU A 94 -10.20 -7.43 20.64
N ILE A 95 -10.65 -8.60 20.20
CA ILE A 95 -10.55 -9.81 20.99
C ILE A 95 -9.09 -10.26 20.98
N ARG A 96 -8.52 -10.42 22.16
CA ARG A 96 -7.15 -10.94 22.32
C ARG A 96 -7.21 -12.43 22.64
N PRO A 97 -6.20 -13.22 22.24
CA PRO A 97 -6.08 -14.60 22.68
C PRO A 97 -5.84 -14.65 24.20
N ASP A 98 -6.36 -15.69 24.84
CA ASP A 98 -6.17 -15.90 26.32
C ASP A 98 -4.68 -16.08 26.65
N LYS A 99 -3.95 -16.79 25.79
CA LYS A 99 -2.51 -16.98 25.90
C LYS A 99 -1.79 -16.17 24.80
N GLN A 100 -0.87 -15.32 25.21
CA GLN A 100 0.03 -14.63 24.27
C GLN A 100 1.11 -15.63 23.82
N PRO A 101 1.41 -15.71 22.51
CA PRO A 101 2.55 -16.48 22.02
C PRO A 101 3.86 -15.88 22.52
N ASP A 102 4.89 -16.71 22.66
CA ASP A 102 6.23 -16.23 22.93
C ASP A 102 6.73 -15.38 21.76
N THR A 103 7.21 -14.18 22.06
CA THR A 103 7.71 -13.23 21.07
C THR A 103 9.02 -12.62 21.53
N LEU A 104 9.87 -12.28 20.58
CA LEU A 104 11.05 -11.48 20.83
C LEU A 104 10.65 -10.04 21.14
N ASP A 105 11.40 -9.39 22.02
CA ASP A 105 11.29 -7.94 22.16
C ASP A 105 11.82 -7.22 20.91
N LEU A 106 11.26 -6.06 20.62
CA LEU A 106 11.60 -5.32 19.40
C LEU A 106 13.11 -4.99 19.31
N HIS A 107 13.77 -4.72 20.45
CA HIS A 107 15.19 -4.42 20.50
C HIS A 107 16.07 -5.63 20.17
N GLU A 108 15.60 -6.86 20.40
CA GLU A 108 16.33 -8.10 20.07
C GLU A 108 16.42 -8.34 18.57
N LEU A 109 15.59 -7.66 17.78
CA LEU A 109 15.64 -7.72 16.32
C LEU A 109 16.80 -6.90 15.72
N HIS A 110 17.51 -6.13 16.53
CA HIS A 110 18.67 -5.30 16.14
C HIS A 110 18.45 -4.48 14.87
N LEU A 111 17.25 -3.89 14.73
CA LEU A 111 16.85 -3.11 13.55
C LEU A 111 17.51 -1.73 13.50
N GLU A 112 18.05 -1.25 14.60
CA GLU A 112 18.73 0.03 14.69
C GLU A 112 20.24 -0.13 14.49
N HIS A 113 20.85 0.85 13.81
CA HIS A 113 22.29 0.88 13.63
C HIS A 113 23.01 1.25 14.94
N GLN A 114 24.21 0.72 15.17
CA GLN A 114 25.04 1.06 16.34
C GLN A 114 25.41 2.55 16.39
N VAL A 115 25.63 3.17 15.21
CA VAL A 115 25.87 4.61 15.09
C VAL A 115 24.57 5.26 14.66
N ASP A 116 24.03 6.16 15.48
CA ASP A 116 22.78 6.86 15.19
C ASP A 116 22.98 7.99 14.16
N TRP A 117 22.89 7.65 12.88
CA TRP A 117 22.85 8.60 11.77
C TRP A 117 21.44 9.09 11.44
N THR A 118 20.43 8.59 12.14
CA THR A 118 19.01 8.80 11.80
C THR A 118 18.37 10.00 12.49
N VAL A 119 19.09 10.75 13.32
CA VAL A 119 18.56 11.88 14.12
C VAL A 119 17.79 12.90 13.26
N GLY A 120 18.33 13.28 12.10
CA GLY A 120 17.66 14.20 11.19
C GLY A 120 16.36 13.63 10.61
N MET A 121 16.34 12.35 10.29
CA MET A 121 15.17 11.65 9.77
C MET A 121 14.07 11.56 10.84
N ARG A 122 14.42 11.19 12.07
CA ARG A 122 13.46 11.14 13.21
C ARG A 122 12.83 12.50 13.51
N ARG A 123 13.54 13.59 13.32
CA ARG A 123 12.99 14.94 13.47
C ARG A 123 12.07 15.34 12.34
N ALA A 124 12.34 14.83 11.11
CA ALA A 124 11.60 15.22 9.91
C ALA A 124 10.37 14.34 9.62
N TRP A 125 10.32 13.14 10.18
CA TRP A 125 9.30 12.14 9.90
C TRP A 125 8.70 11.59 11.20
N ALA A 126 7.37 11.48 11.21
CA ALA A 126 6.61 10.81 12.27
C ALA A 126 6.02 9.51 11.67
N PRO A 127 6.68 8.36 11.85
CA PRO A 127 6.15 7.09 11.33
C PRO A 127 4.85 6.69 12.03
N GLY A 128 4.12 5.78 11.39
CA GLY A 128 2.87 5.23 11.89
C GLY A 128 1.63 5.98 11.40
N THR A 129 0.47 5.39 11.68
CA THR A 129 -0.84 5.88 11.23
C THR A 129 -1.14 7.31 11.69
N SER A 130 -0.69 7.69 12.89
CA SER A 130 -0.90 9.05 13.42
C SER A 130 -0.15 10.09 12.59
N GLY A 131 1.11 9.82 12.24
CA GLY A 131 1.92 10.68 11.36
C GLY A 131 1.32 10.77 9.95
N ALA A 132 0.89 9.65 9.40
CA ALA A 132 0.23 9.59 8.10
C ALA A 132 -1.04 10.45 8.06
N ASN A 133 -1.92 10.31 9.05
CA ASN A 133 -3.16 11.08 9.13
C ASN A 133 -2.90 12.58 9.35
N LEU A 134 -1.89 12.93 10.15
CA LEU A 134 -1.50 14.32 10.31
C LEU A 134 -1.01 14.92 8.99
N ASN A 135 -0.12 14.24 8.28
CA ASN A 135 0.39 14.68 6.99
C ASN A 135 -0.74 14.84 5.97
N LEU A 136 -1.67 13.88 5.89
CA LEU A 136 -2.82 13.97 5.01
C LEU A 136 -3.70 15.18 5.35
N LYS A 137 -4.01 15.39 6.63
CA LYS A 137 -4.81 16.53 7.09
C LYS A 137 -4.14 17.87 6.78
N LEU A 138 -2.85 18.00 7.02
CA LEU A 138 -2.11 19.24 6.72
C LEU A 138 -2.06 19.49 5.22
N PHE A 139 -1.81 18.45 4.43
CA PHE A 139 -1.78 18.54 2.98
C PHE A 139 -3.12 18.98 2.40
N THR A 140 -4.22 18.31 2.77
CA THR A 140 -5.56 18.65 2.26
C THR A 140 -5.97 20.07 2.63
N ARG A 141 -5.54 20.56 3.79
CA ARG A 141 -5.89 21.90 4.28
C ARG A 141 -5.07 23.03 3.66
N TYR A 142 -3.78 22.80 3.42
CA TYR A 142 -2.86 23.90 3.14
C TYR A 142 -2.12 23.80 1.79
N ALA A 143 -1.97 22.62 1.22
CA ALA A 143 -1.11 22.43 0.05
C ALA A 143 -1.83 21.80 -1.16
N LEU A 144 -2.98 21.15 -0.97
CA LEU A 144 -3.66 20.43 -2.04
C LEU A 144 -4.02 21.31 -3.23
N GLN A 145 -4.53 22.52 -2.99
CA GLN A 145 -4.97 23.42 -4.06
C GLN A 145 -3.81 23.93 -4.91
N GLU A 146 -2.65 24.13 -4.30
CA GLU A 146 -1.44 24.64 -4.96
C GLU A 146 -0.46 23.53 -5.34
N TYR A 147 -0.86 22.28 -5.17
CA TYR A 147 0.01 21.12 -5.36
C TYR A 147 0.67 21.08 -6.74
N ASP A 148 -0.08 21.38 -7.80
CA ASP A 148 0.41 21.35 -9.17
C ASP A 148 1.59 22.32 -9.39
N HIS A 149 1.55 23.49 -8.76
CA HIS A 149 2.57 24.51 -8.85
C HIS A 149 3.71 24.34 -7.85
N GLN A 150 3.41 23.82 -6.66
CA GLN A 150 4.37 23.80 -5.56
C GLN A 150 5.16 22.49 -5.44
N ARG A 151 4.68 21.40 -6.05
CA ARG A 151 5.30 20.08 -5.93
C ARG A 151 6.77 20.03 -6.38
N ASP A 152 7.12 20.85 -7.34
CA ASP A 152 8.45 20.90 -7.95
C ASP A 152 9.37 21.96 -7.31
N LEU A 153 8.91 22.64 -6.25
CA LEU A 153 9.65 23.69 -5.54
C LEU A 153 10.23 23.12 -4.22
N PRO A 154 11.54 22.77 -4.17
CA PRO A 154 12.14 22.14 -2.99
C PRO A 154 12.08 22.98 -1.71
N GLY A 155 12.03 24.30 -1.85
CA GLY A 155 11.97 25.25 -0.72
C GLY A 155 10.58 25.47 -0.14
N VAL A 156 9.54 24.82 -0.70
CA VAL A 156 8.14 25.00 -0.29
C VAL A 156 7.58 23.67 0.24
N VAL A 157 6.75 23.73 1.28
CA VAL A 157 6.04 22.55 1.80
C VAL A 157 4.77 22.33 0.95
N GLY A 158 4.99 21.95 -0.33
CA GLY A 158 3.93 21.76 -1.33
C GLY A 158 3.53 20.30 -1.58
N THR A 159 4.11 19.33 -0.86
CA THR A 159 3.84 17.90 -1.07
C THR A 159 3.18 17.25 0.14
N SER A 160 2.46 16.15 -0.10
CA SER A 160 1.75 15.42 0.96
C SER A 160 2.67 14.68 1.94
N ARG A 161 3.90 14.36 1.52
CA ARG A 161 4.84 13.51 2.26
C ARG A 161 4.27 12.14 2.65
N LEU A 162 3.31 11.61 1.86
CA LEU A 162 2.64 10.33 2.14
C LEU A 162 3.34 9.11 1.55
N SER A 163 4.38 9.27 0.72
CA SER A 163 5.04 8.15 0.03
C SER A 163 5.52 7.05 0.99
N PRO A 164 6.26 7.34 2.10
CA PRO A 164 6.67 6.30 3.04
C PRO A 164 5.46 5.67 3.74
N HIS A 165 4.48 6.44 4.14
CA HIS A 165 3.28 5.94 4.81
C HIS A 165 2.46 4.99 3.92
N LEU A 166 2.32 5.31 2.62
CA LEU A 166 1.70 4.43 1.63
C LEU A 166 2.54 3.17 1.36
N HIS A 167 3.88 3.30 1.38
CA HIS A 167 4.79 2.17 1.17
C HIS A 167 4.68 1.14 2.30
N PHE A 168 4.68 1.60 3.55
CA PHE A 168 4.60 0.74 4.73
C PHE A 168 3.16 0.37 5.13
N GLY A 169 2.15 0.86 4.41
CA GLY A 169 0.74 0.56 4.71
C GLY A 169 0.22 1.24 5.97
N GLU A 170 0.85 2.31 6.42
CA GLU A 170 0.43 3.14 7.55
C GLU A 170 -0.84 3.96 7.22
N ILE A 171 -1.09 4.17 5.94
CA ILE A 171 -2.34 4.69 5.37
C ILE A 171 -2.62 3.99 4.04
N SER A 172 -3.88 3.74 3.75
CA SER A 172 -4.28 3.13 2.48
C SER A 172 -4.53 4.18 1.39
N PRO A 173 -4.35 3.85 0.11
CA PRO A 173 -4.72 4.75 -0.98
C PRO A 173 -6.23 5.05 -1.02
N GLN A 174 -7.09 4.17 -0.48
CA GLN A 174 -8.52 4.45 -0.32
C GLN A 174 -8.76 5.59 0.68
N GLN A 175 -8.07 5.58 1.84
CA GLN A 175 -8.19 6.67 2.82
C GLN A 175 -7.75 8.01 2.21
N VAL A 176 -6.65 8.01 1.46
CA VAL A 176 -6.18 9.20 0.75
C VAL A 176 -7.20 9.66 -0.29
N TRP A 177 -7.72 8.75 -1.10
CA TRP A 177 -8.75 9.03 -2.11
C TRP A 177 -9.98 9.71 -1.50
N TYR A 178 -10.51 9.15 -0.41
CA TYR A 178 -11.68 9.71 0.26
C TYR A 178 -11.41 11.07 0.91
N ALA A 179 -10.25 11.24 1.55
CA ALA A 179 -9.88 12.52 2.14
C ALA A 179 -9.77 13.65 1.08
N ILE A 180 -9.26 13.32 -0.12
CA ILE A 180 -9.23 14.28 -1.23
C ILE A 180 -10.64 14.55 -1.74
N ALA A 181 -11.49 13.54 -1.88
CA ALA A 181 -12.88 13.70 -2.29
C ALA A 181 -13.68 14.60 -1.34
N GLU A 182 -13.45 14.46 -0.04
CA GLU A 182 -14.12 15.21 1.02
C GLU A 182 -13.51 16.61 1.25
N SER A 183 -12.35 16.91 0.68
CA SER A 183 -11.71 18.22 0.82
C SER A 183 -12.47 19.38 0.17
N GLY A 184 -13.45 19.09 -0.67
CA GLY A 184 -14.19 20.10 -1.44
C GLY A 184 -13.42 20.70 -2.61
N ALA A 185 -12.24 20.16 -2.97
CA ALA A 185 -11.48 20.62 -4.13
C ALA A 185 -12.28 20.38 -5.42
N ALA A 186 -12.44 21.41 -6.23
CA ALA A 186 -13.08 21.30 -7.53
C ALA A 186 -12.28 20.35 -8.42
N GLU A 187 -12.99 19.58 -9.27
CA GLU A 187 -12.35 18.65 -10.24
C GLU A 187 -11.30 17.71 -9.61
N TRP A 188 -11.42 17.39 -8.32
CA TRP A 188 -10.42 16.65 -7.55
C TRP A 188 -9.97 15.34 -8.21
N LYS A 189 -10.86 14.63 -8.92
CA LYS A 189 -10.54 13.40 -9.66
C LYS A 189 -9.52 13.61 -10.77
N ASN A 190 -9.49 14.81 -11.34
CA ASN A 190 -8.58 15.21 -12.41
C ASN A 190 -7.35 15.95 -11.89
N SER A 191 -7.22 16.13 -10.57
CA SER A 191 -6.08 16.82 -9.97
C SER A 191 -4.78 16.10 -10.24
N GLN A 192 -3.69 16.85 -10.29
CA GLN A 192 -2.34 16.29 -10.42
C GLN A 192 -2.02 15.33 -9.27
N PHE A 193 -2.45 15.61 -8.05
CA PHE A 193 -2.21 14.74 -6.91
C PHE A 193 -2.86 13.34 -7.08
N ILE A 194 -4.09 13.28 -7.58
CA ILE A 194 -4.77 12.02 -7.88
C ILE A 194 -4.10 11.30 -9.07
N THR A 195 -3.55 12.05 -10.01
CA THR A 195 -2.75 11.49 -11.11
C THR A 195 -1.48 10.83 -10.58
N GLU A 196 -0.82 11.38 -9.56
CA GLU A 196 0.35 10.74 -8.92
C GLU A 196 -0.01 9.45 -8.18
N LEU A 197 -1.19 9.37 -7.56
CA LEU A 197 -1.72 8.09 -7.07
C LEU A 197 -1.92 7.10 -8.22
N GLY A 198 -2.37 7.57 -9.38
CA GLY A 198 -2.50 6.77 -10.60
C GLY A 198 -1.17 6.20 -11.10
N TRP A 199 -0.08 6.96 -11.04
CA TRP A 199 1.26 6.47 -11.38
C TRP A 199 1.70 5.30 -10.49
N ARG A 200 1.36 5.35 -9.20
CA ARG A 200 1.61 4.25 -8.28
C ARG A 200 0.83 2.99 -8.66
N GLU A 201 -0.43 3.13 -9.05
CA GLU A 201 -1.25 2.02 -9.56
C GLU A 201 -0.66 1.45 -10.86
N PHE A 202 -0.21 2.33 -11.77
CA PHE A 202 0.40 1.93 -13.04
C PHE A 202 1.70 1.17 -12.86
N ALA A 203 2.56 1.59 -11.93
CA ALA A 203 3.79 0.88 -11.61
C ALA A 203 3.50 -0.56 -11.15
N GLN A 204 2.49 -0.76 -10.32
CA GLN A 204 2.07 -2.10 -9.88
C GLN A 204 1.40 -2.91 -11.00
N HIS A 205 0.66 -2.26 -11.88
CA HIS A 205 0.10 -2.88 -13.09
C HIS A 205 1.21 -3.41 -14.01
N LEU A 206 2.23 -2.58 -14.27
CA LEU A 206 3.38 -3.00 -15.07
C LEU A 206 4.14 -4.16 -14.41
N LEU A 207 4.40 -4.06 -13.10
CA LEU A 207 5.10 -5.12 -12.38
C LEU A 207 4.35 -6.46 -12.42
N HIS A 208 3.02 -6.42 -12.31
CA HIS A 208 2.19 -7.61 -12.38
C HIS A 208 2.21 -8.28 -13.76
N HIS A 209 2.00 -7.49 -14.80
CA HIS A 209 1.88 -8.02 -16.17
C HIS A 209 3.24 -8.26 -16.87
N PHE A 210 4.26 -7.52 -16.45
CA PHE A 210 5.62 -7.57 -17.03
C PHE A 210 6.67 -7.78 -15.93
N PRO A 211 6.67 -8.94 -15.24
CA PRO A 211 7.53 -9.20 -14.09
C PRO A 211 9.03 -9.10 -14.37
N HIS A 212 9.46 -9.22 -15.64
CA HIS A 212 10.84 -9.01 -16.06
C HIS A 212 11.33 -7.58 -15.79
N THR A 213 10.41 -6.60 -15.67
CA THR A 213 10.75 -5.20 -15.43
C THR A 213 11.43 -4.94 -14.09
N ILE A 214 11.54 -5.94 -13.22
CA ILE A 214 12.38 -5.86 -12.01
C ILE A 214 13.87 -5.71 -12.39
N ASN A 215 14.33 -6.36 -13.46
CA ASN A 215 15.73 -6.42 -13.84
C ASN A 215 16.00 -6.00 -15.28
N GLU A 216 14.97 -5.87 -16.10
CA GLU A 216 15.07 -5.61 -17.52
C GLU A 216 14.13 -4.48 -17.96
N PRO A 217 14.42 -3.75 -19.00
CA PRO A 217 13.53 -2.70 -19.51
C PRO A 217 12.22 -3.31 -20.04
N LEU A 218 11.11 -2.54 -19.92
CA LEU A 218 9.80 -2.95 -20.41
C LEU A 218 9.80 -3.27 -21.91
N ARG A 219 10.62 -2.58 -22.69
CA ARG A 219 10.78 -2.76 -24.13
C ARG A 219 12.26 -2.99 -24.45
N ALA A 220 12.56 -4.09 -25.13
CA ALA A 220 13.86 -4.31 -25.73
C ALA A 220 13.87 -3.70 -27.16
N PRO A 221 15.00 -3.16 -27.66
CA PRO A 221 16.23 -2.80 -26.95
C PRO A 221 16.25 -1.31 -26.58
N PHE A 222 16.66 -0.99 -25.37
CA PHE A 222 17.26 0.28 -25.04
C PHE A 222 18.62 -0.01 -24.46
#